data_4041a33de6ba709bffdea44b2fb54c07
#
_entry.id   4041a33de6ba709bffdea44b2fb54c07
#
_cell.length_a   1.000
_cell.length_b   1.000
_cell.length_c   1.000
_cell.angle_alpha   90.00
_cell.angle_beta   90.00
_cell.angle_gamma   90.00
#
_symmetry.space_group_name_H-M   'P 1'
#
loop_
_entity.id
_entity.type
_entity.pdbx_description
1 polymer ?
#
loop_
_entity_poly.entity_id
_entity_poly.type
_entity_poly.pdbx_seq_one_letter_code
_entity_poly.pdbx_strand_id
1 'polypeptide(L)'
;MFKPKRILFEKNSLNYEIGRNIYNYFKEYKDIEIIELKNNRIKQNIPGDDIKEFYKEGKSTIVVGVKRVGKFQSCKPSAHWQLPLLSGCVGNCQYCYLNTNLGDKPYVKINVNVEDILNQAQKYIDERKPNITIFEGSATSDPIPVEPYTNSLKRAIEFFANNDFARFRFVTKYTDVDSLLGLDHNGKTEVRFTINTDFVINNYERRTASLCERIKASVKIAKANYPLGFIIAPVFIYEGWKEDYENLLKDLKEKL
;
A
#
# COMPACT_ATOMS: atom_id res chain seq x y z
N MET A 1 12.66 -0.28 -0.99
CA MET A 1 12.06 -1.11 0.10
C MET A 1 12.12 -0.37 1.43
N PHE A 2 11.04 -0.42 2.22
CA PHE A 2 10.97 0.23 3.54
C PHE A 2 11.64 -0.63 4.62
N LYS A 3 12.54 -0.02 5.42
CA LYS A 3 13.17 -0.64 6.58
C LYS A 3 12.65 0.03 7.85
N PRO A 4 11.87 -0.66 8.71
CA PRO A 4 11.35 -0.11 9.95
C PRO A 4 12.45 -0.03 11.01
N LYS A 5 12.25 0.81 12.03
CA LYS A 5 13.04 0.75 13.26
C LYS A 5 12.53 -0.32 14.22
N ARG A 6 11.21 -0.59 14.16
CA ARG A 6 10.52 -1.47 15.09
C ARG A 6 9.46 -2.29 14.39
N ILE A 7 9.33 -3.55 14.79
CA ILE A 7 8.27 -4.44 14.35
C ILE A 7 7.57 -5.02 15.59
N LEU A 8 6.27 -4.79 15.69
CA LEU A 8 5.42 -5.30 16.76
C LEU A 8 4.56 -6.44 16.23
N PHE A 9 4.73 -7.64 16.76
CA PHE A 9 3.90 -8.79 16.43
C PHE A 9 2.74 -8.90 17.40
N GLU A 10 1.51 -8.74 16.92
CA GLU A 10 0.31 -9.01 17.72
C GLU A 10 0.19 -10.51 18.00
N LYS A 11 -0.51 -10.86 19.08
CA LYS A 11 -0.78 -12.25 19.45
C LYS A 11 -1.35 -13.03 18.25
N ASN A 12 -0.86 -14.22 18.04
CA ASN A 12 -1.20 -15.14 16.95
C ASN A 12 -0.75 -14.73 15.54
N SER A 13 -0.10 -13.59 15.33
CA SER A 13 0.34 -13.19 14.00
C SER A 13 1.40 -14.14 13.42
N LEU A 14 2.23 -14.76 14.26
CA LEU A 14 3.23 -15.75 13.86
C LEU A 14 2.66 -17.14 13.50
N ASN A 15 1.36 -17.38 13.78
CA ASN A 15 0.69 -18.59 13.31
C ASN A 15 0.46 -18.57 11.79
N TYR A 16 0.51 -17.40 11.18
CA TYR A 16 0.33 -17.19 9.74
C TYR A 16 1.67 -17.16 9.02
N GLU A 17 1.69 -17.66 7.79
CA GLU A 17 2.89 -17.70 6.95
C GLU A 17 3.51 -16.31 6.75
N ILE A 18 2.68 -15.30 6.43
CA ILE A 18 3.15 -13.92 6.24
C ILE A 18 3.82 -13.40 7.52
N GLY A 19 3.26 -13.68 8.69
CA GLY A 19 3.87 -13.29 9.95
C GLY A 19 5.26 -13.90 10.14
N ARG A 20 5.40 -15.21 9.86
CA ARG A 20 6.70 -15.90 9.91
C ARG A 20 7.68 -15.39 8.86
N ASN A 21 7.21 -15.07 7.65
CA ASN A 21 8.05 -14.52 6.59
C ASN A 21 8.63 -13.16 7.00
N ILE A 22 7.79 -12.27 7.57
CA ILE A 22 8.23 -10.97 8.09
C ILE A 22 9.27 -11.17 9.21
N TYR A 23 9.00 -12.06 10.16
CA TYR A 23 9.93 -12.36 11.26
C TYR A 23 11.26 -12.86 10.71
N ASN A 24 11.26 -13.87 9.85
CA ASN A 24 12.46 -14.45 9.26
C ASN A 24 13.24 -13.46 8.40
N TYR A 25 12.56 -12.57 7.72
CA TYR A 25 13.18 -11.53 6.91
C TYR A 25 13.98 -10.54 7.76
N PHE A 26 13.44 -10.16 8.92
CA PHE A 26 14.04 -9.09 9.73
C PHE A 26 14.85 -9.55 10.93
N LYS A 27 14.77 -10.81 11.39
CA LYS A 27 15.45 -11.30 12.59
C LYS A 27 16.99 -11.14 12.59
N GLU A 28 17.61 -11.09 11.43
CA GLU A 28 19.06 -10.93 11.29
C GLU A 28 19.50 -9.43 11.29
N TYR A 29 18.56 -8.50 11.23
CA TYR A 29 18.85 -7.07 11.24
C TYR A 29 18.97 -6.56 12.68
N LYS A 30 20.21 -6.42 13.18
CA LYS A 30 20.50 -6.00 14.56
C LYS A 30 20.00 -4.61 14.94
N ASP A 31 19.76 -3.76 13.95
CA ASP A 31 19.27 -2.39 14.12
C ASP A 31 17.73 -2.28 14.06
N ILE A 32 17.02 -3.40 13.99
CA ILE A 32 15.55 -3.45 14.01
C ILE A 32 15.09 -4.10 15.32
N GLU A 33 14.30 -3.37 16.08
CA GLU A 33 13.70 -3.89 17.31
C GLU A 33 12.48 -4.77 16.96
N ILE A 34 12.52 -6.04 17.35
CA ILE A 34 11.41 -6.99 17.16
C ILE A 34 10.78 -7.31 18.51
N ILE A 35 9.48 -7.07 18.64
CA ILE A 35 8.74 -7.27 19.89
C ILE A 35 7.50 -8.13 19.63
N GLU A 36 7.40 -9.25 20.34
CA GLU A 36 6.17 -10.03 20.41
C GLU A 36 5.28 -9.50 21.55
N LEU A 37 4.10 -9.01 21.18
CA LEU A 37 3.21 -8.38 22.15
C LEU A 37 2.49 -9.44 23.00
N LYS A 38 2.62 -9.35 24.33
CA LYS A 38 1.86 -10.17 25.29
C LYS A 38 0.35 -9.85 25.26
N ASN A 39 0.05 -8.58 25.01
CA ASN A 39 -1.31 -8.08 24.77
C ASN A 39 -1.26 -7.16 23.55
N ASN A 40 -2.35 -6.98 22.84
CA ASN A 40 -2.37 -6.17 21.61
C ASN A 40 -2.38 -4.64 21.88
N ARG A 41 -1.69 -4.18 22.92
CA ARG A 41 -1.57 -2.75 23.27
C ARG A 41 -0.40 -2.12 22.51
N ILE A 42 -0.62 -1.82 21.25
CA ILE A 42 0.41 -1.32 20.31
C ILE A 42 1.03 -0.01 20.81
N LYS A 43 0.20 0.98 21.21
CA LYS A 43 0.65 2.33 21.57
C LYS A 43 1.68 2.34 22.70
N GLN A 44 1.57 1.45 23.67
CA GLN A 44 2.50 1.37 24.81
C GLN A 44 3.90 0.86 24.42
N ASN A 45 4.05 0.30 23.22
CA ASN A 45 5.30 -0.23 22.69
C ASN A 45 5.90 0.67 21.58
N ILE A 46 5.33 1.86 21.39
CA ILE A 46 5.88 2.89 20.52
C ILE A 46 6.33 4.03 21.42
N PRO A 47 7.63 4.38 21.47
CA PRO A 47 8.13 5.46 22.30
C PRO A 47 7.68 6.82 21.77
N GLY A 48 7.66 7.79 22.66
CA GLY A 48 7.33 9.17 22.39
C GLY A 48 6.61 9.82 23.59
N ASP A 49 7.16 10.90 24.10
CA ASP A 49 6.61 11.63 25.24
C ASP A 49 5.57 12.66 24.79
N ASP A 50 5.63 13.04 23.51
CA ASP A 50 4.65 13.94 22.89
C ASP A 50 4.09 13.38 21.57
N ILE A 51 3.10 14.10 21.01
CA ILE A 51 2.44 13.72 19.75
C ILE A 51 3.42 13.66 18.57
N LYS A 52 4.42 14.55 18.53
CA LYS A 52 5.38 14.62 17.41
C LYS A 52 6.33 13.43 17.45
N GLU A 53 6.85 13.12 18.62
CA GLU A 53 7.72 11.97 18.82
C GLU A 53 7.00 10.66 18.55
N PHE A 54 5.81 10.49 19.12
CA PHE A 54 4.97 9.34 18.88
C PHE A 54 4.66 9.17 17.39
N TYR A 55 4.32 10.25 16.67
CA TYR A 55 4.09 10.23 15.25
C TYR A 55 5.34 9.78 14.47
N LYS A 56 6.51 10.36 14.78
CA LYS A 56 7.79 10.01 14.14
C LYS A 56 8.17 8.55 14.34
N GLU A 57 8.08 8.06 15.56
CA GLU A 57 8.38 6.67 15.92
C GLU A 57 7.34 5.70 15.35
N GLY A 58 6.05 6.07 15.41
CA GLY A 58 4.97 5.31 14.79
C GLY A 58 5.16 5.12 13.30
N LYS A 59 5.51 6.18 12.56
CA LYS A 59 5.84 6.11 11.11
C LYS A 59 7.05 5.23 10.77
N SER A 60 7.83 4.84 11.76
CA SER A 60 8.96 3.92 11.61
C SER A 60 8.68 2.55 12.22
N THR A 61 7.43 2.30 12.63
CA THR A 61 6.98 1.05 13.25
C THR A 61 6.05 0.28 12.30
N ILE A 62 6.32 -1.01 12.14
CA ILE A 62 5.39 -1.97 11.54
C ILE A 62 4.68 -2.72 12.65
N VAL A 63 3.38 -2.90 12.49
CA VAL A 63 2.55 -3.78 13.33
C VAL A 63 2.11 -4.96 12.46
N VAL A 64 2.45 -6.15 12.89
CA VAL A 64 2.07 -7.39 12.22
C VAL A 64 0.93 -8.02 13.01
N GLY A 65 -0.25 -8.11 12.40
CA GLY A 65 -1.44 -8.51 13.14
C GLY A 65 -2.46 -9.28 12.32
N VAL A 66 -3.42 -9.87 13.03
CA VAL A 66 -4.52 -10.61 12.44
C VAL A 66 -5.73 -9.69 12.30
N LYS A 67 -6.26 -9.56 11.10
CA LYS A 67 -7.47 -8.78 10.82
C LYS A 67 -8.70 -9.58 11.24
N ARG A 68 -9.53 -9.00 12.10
CA ARG A 68 -10.89 -9.53 12.26
C ARG A 68 -11.65 -9.29 10.96
N VAL A 69 -11.93 -10.37 10.25
CA VAL A 69 -12.64 -10.31 8.97
C VAL A 69 -14.12 -10.10 9.25
N GLY A 70 -14.69 -9.04 8.71
CA GLY A 70 -16.09 -8.63 8.82
C GLY A 70 -16.51 -7.92 7.53
N LYS A 71 -17.45 -7.00 7.62
CA LYS A 71 -17.85 -6.20 6.46
C LYS A 71 -16.69 -5.33 5.98
N PHE A 72 -16.43 -5.35 4.66
CA PHE A 72 -15.48 -4.46 4.03
C PHE A 72 -16.04 -3.04 3.96
N GLN A 73 -15.17 -2.06 4.07
CA GLN A 73 -15.55 -0.67 3.89
C GLN A 73 -15.75 -0.37 2.40
N SER A 74 -16.74 0.46 2.10
CA SER A 74 -16.93 0.96 0.74
C SER A 74 -15.74 1.83 0.31
N CYS A 75 -15.42 1.78 -0.97
CA CYS A 75 -14.38 2.61 -1.58
C CYS A 75 -14.92 3.45 -2.76
N LYS A 76 -16.22 3.72 -2.77
CA LYS A 76 -16.84 4.52 -3.83
C LYS A 76 -16.32 5.97 -3.82
N PRO A 77 -16.20 6.60 -4.98
CA PRO A 77 -16.53 6.08 -6.34
C PRO A 77 -15.43 5.20 -6.94
N SER A 78 -14.27 5.09 -6.30
CA SER A 78 -13.08 4.43 -6.86
C SER A 78 -13.28 2.93 -7.07
N ALA A 79 -13.79 2.20 -6.08
CA ALA A 79 -14.08 0.78 -6.12
C ALA A 79 -15.36 0.48 -5.33
N HIS A 80 -15.85 -0.76 -5.40
CA HIS A 80 -16.97 -1.17 -4.57
C HIS A 80 -16.53 -1.36 -3.12
N TRP A 81 -15.37 -1.99 -2.92
CA TRP A 81 -14.88 -2.40 -1.61
C TRP A 81 -13.39 -2.14 -1.44
N GLN A 82 -12.99 -1.84 -0.22
CA GLN A 82 -11.59 -1.86 0.20
C GLN A 82 -11.17 -3.31 0.47
N LEU A 83 -10.03 -3.73 -0.09
CA LEU A 83 -9.38 -4.99 0.28
C LEU A 83 -8.36 -4.68 1.39
N PRO A 84 -8.62 -5.05 2.65
CA PRO A 84 -7.83 -4.57 3.77
C PRO A 84 -6.55 -5.39 3.97
N LEU A 85 -5.61 -5.37 3.01
CA LEU A 85 -4.32 -6.04 3.13
C LEU A 85 -3.46 -5.40 4.23
N LEU A 86 -3.49 -4.08 4.33
CA LEU A 86 -2.79 -3.30 5.34
C LEU A 86 -3.50 -1.96 5.58
N SER A 87 -3.07 -1.24 6.61
CA SER A 87 -3.48 0.14 6.88
C SER A 87 -2.28 0.98 7.31
N GLY A 88 -2.33 2.29 7.05
CA GLY A 88 -1.20 3.18 7.24
C GLY A 88 -0.24 3.15 6.05
N CYS A 89 0.58 4.18 5.94
CA CYS A 89 1.53 4.35 4.85
C CYS A 89 2.87 4.79 5.40
N VAL A 90 3.96 4.27 4.86
CA VAL A 90 5.34 4.65 5.25
C VAL A 90 5.70 6.07 4.77
N GLY A 91 4.99 6.56 3.75
CA GLY A 91 5.14 7.92 3.23
C GLY A 91 4.71 8.98 4.23
N ASN A 92 5.25 10.18 4.07
CA ASN A 92 4.98 11.33 4.93
C ASN A 92 4.57 12.55 4.10
N CYS A 93 3.61 12.34 3.19
CA CYS A 93 3.05 13.42 2.37
C CYS A 93 2.25 14.37 3.24
N GLN A 94 2.53 15.68 3.17
CA GLN A 94 1.93 16.68 4.07
C GLN A 94 0.43 16.86 3.85
N TYR A 95 -0.07 16.62 2.65
CA TYR A 95 -1.49 16.75 2.28
C TYR A 95 -2.28 15.44 2.45
N CYS A 96 -1.64 14.36 2.92
CA CYS A 96 -2.26 13.04 2.93
C CYS A 96 -3.38 12.96 3.98
N TYR A 97 -4.57 12.58 3.55
CA TYR A 97 -5.72 12.40 4.43
C TYR A 97 -5.52 11.29 5.48
N LEU A 98 -4.59 10.37 5.26
CA LEU A 98 -4.25 9.34 6.25
C LEU A 98 -3.66 9.92 7.54
N ASN A 99 -3.09 11.13 7.46
CA ASN A 99 -2.59 11.83 8.65
C ASN A 99 -3.71 12.23 9.63
N THR A 100 -4.95 12.33 9.13
CA THR A 100 -6.14 12.66 9.93
C THR A 100 -7.04 11.45 10.15
N ASN A 101 -7.31 10.67 9.12
CA ASN A 101 -8.27 9.55 9.16
C ASN A 101 -7.81 8.37 10.01
N LEU A 102 -6.50 8.14 10.14
CA LEU A 102 -5.97 7.09 11.01
C LEU A 102 -5.79 7.56 12.47
N GLY A 103 -6.03 8.84 12.74
CA GLY A 103 -5.91 9.45 14.06
C GLY A 103 -4.51 9.24 14.63
N ASP A 104 -4.45 8.69 15.83
CA ASP A 104 -3.22 8.37 16.54
C ASP A 104 -2.56 7.04 16.15
N LYS A 105 -2.84 6.52 14.95
CA LYS A 105 -2.30 5.26 14.41
C LYS A 105 -1.36 5.52 13.23
N PRO A 106 -0.23 6.22 13.43
CA PRO A 106 0.69 6.57 12.34
C PRO A 106 1.52 5.40 11.83
N TYR A 107 1.47 4.23 12.49
CA TYR A 107 2.17 3.02 12.11
C TYR A 107 1.52 2.31 10.92
N VAL A 108 2.32 1.51 10.22
CA VAL A 108 1.79 0.61 9.19
C VAL A 108 1.38 -0.70 9.86
N LYS A 109 0.11 -1.08 9.72
CA LYS A 109 -0.38 -2.37 10.20
C LYS A 109 -0.59 -3.32 9.01
N ILE A 110 0.15 -4.43 9.01
CA ILE A 110 0.06 -5.51 8.02
C ILE A 110 -0.89 -6.57 8.55
N ASN A 111 -1.87 -6.97 7.76
CA ASN A 111 -2.80 -8.02 8.09
C ASN A 111 -2.30 -9.35 7.51
N VAL A 112 -1.96 -10.30 8.37
CA VAL A 112 -1.27 -11.55 7.96
C VAL A 112 -2.20 -12.64 7.46
N ASN A 113 -3.50 -12.56 7.72
CA ASN A 113 -4.52 -13.54 7.32
C ASN A 113 -5.15 -13.17 5.97
N VAL A 114 -4.31 -13.04 4.94
CA VAL A 114 -4.72 -12.59 3.60
C VAL A 114 -5.73 -13.57 2.99
N GLU A 115 -5.58 -14.88 3.20
CA GLU A 115 -6.50 -15.89 2.71
C GLU A 115 -7.92 -15.71 3.27
N ASP A 116 -8.06 -15.38 4.56
CA ASP A 116 -9.38 -15.09 5.15
C ASP A 116 -10.02 -13.84 4.53
N ILE A 117 -9.18 -12.83 4.24
CA ILE A 117 -9.62 -11.59 3.57
C ILE A 117 -10.09 -11.89 2.14
N LEU A 118 -9.35 -12.71 1.39
CA LEU A 118 -9.70 -13.09 0.03
C LEU A 118 -10.95 -13.99 -0.01
N ASN A 119 -11.10 -14.89 0.94
CA ASN A 119 -12.33 -15.69 1.11
C ASN A 119 -13.55 -14.80 1.39
N GLN A 120 -13.40 -13.73 2.16
CA GLN A 120 -14.47 -12.75 2.35
C GLN A 120 -14.73 -11.94 1.07
N ALA A 121 -13.69 -11.58 0.30
CA ALA A 121 -13.85 -10.92 -0.99
C ALA A 121 -14.65 -11.80 -1.97
N GLN A 122 -14.42 -13.13 -1.97
CA GLN A 122 -15.17 -14.07 -2.79
C GLN A 122 -16.68 -14.00 -2.53
N LYS A 123 -17.10 -13.88 -1.28
CA LYS A 123 -18.54 -13.74 -0.94
C LYS A 123 -19.16 -12.49 -1.58
N TYR A 124 -18.45 -11.35 -1.53
CA TYR A 124 -18.91 -10.12 -2.19
C TYR A 124 -18.97 -10.25 -3.72
N ILE A 125 -18.07 -11.04 -4.31
CA ILE A 125 -18.10 -11.32 -5.74
C ILE A 125 -19.34 -12.16 -6.07
N ASP A 126 -19.57 -13.22 -5.30
CA ASP A 126 -20.69 -14.14 -5.55
C ASP A 126 -22.06 -13.48 -5.35
N GLU A 127 -22.19 -12.60 -4.35
CA GLU A 127 -23.42 -11.81 -4.11
C GLU A 127 -23.74 -10.84 -5.24
N ARG A 128 -22.74 -10.43 -6.04
CA ARG A 128 -22.90 -9.44 -7.10
C ARG A 128 -22.96 -10.01 -8.51
N LYS A 129 -22.70 -11.29 -8.69
CA LYS A 129 -22.78 -11.94 -10.01
C LYS A 129 -24.16 -11.71 -10.66
N PRO A 130 -24.20 -11.44 -11.97
CA PRO A 130 -23.09 -11.46 -12.96
C PRO A 130 -22.28 -10.16 -13.05
N ASN A 131 -22.51 -9.17 -12.18
CA ASN A 131 -21.84 -7.89 -12.24
C ASN A 131 -20.39 -7.99 -11.73
N ILE A 132 -19.48 -7.29 -12.39
CA ILE A 132 -18.08 -7.20 -11.96
C ILE A 132 -17.98 -6.46 -10.62
N THR A 133 -17.26 -7.03 -9.67
CA THR A 133 -16.92 -6.40 -8.39
C THR A 133 -15.49 -5.89 -8.41
N ILE A 134 -15.29 -4.63 -8.06
CA ILE A 134 -13.97 -3.97 -8.06
C ILE A 134 -13.51 -3.77 -6.61
N PHE A 135 -12.27 -4.18 -6.32
CA PHE A 135 -11.61 -4.02 -5.03
C PHE A 135 -10.42 -3.09 -5.11
N GLU A 136 -10.25 -2.26 -4.07
CA GLU A 136 -9.13 -1.32 -3.93
C GLU A 136 -8.21 -1.76 -2.78
N GLY A 137 -6.97 -2.11 -3.10
CA GLY A 137 -5.97 -2.60 -2.13
C GLY A 137 -5.23 -1.51 -1.36
N SER A 138 -5.38 -0.26 -1.77
CA SER A 138 -4.60 0.86 -1.21
C SER A 138 -5.47 1.99 -0.63
N ALA A 139 -6.74 1.73 -0.33
CA ALA A 139 -7.65 2.77 0.14
C ALA A 139 -7.17 3.52 1.41
N THR A 140 -6.46 2.85 2.29
CA THR A 140 -5.90 3.42 3.53
C THR A 140 -4.41 3.13 3.70
N SER A 141 -3.69 2.87 2.62
CA SER A 141 -2.30 2.40 2.66
C SER A 141 -1.59 2.57 1.32
N ASP A 142 -0.32 2.19 1.29
CA ASP A 142 0.43 1.90 0.07
C ASP A 142 1.12 0.55 0.25
N PRO A 143 0.73 -0.48 -0.51
CA PRO A 143 1.21 -1.85 -0.27
C PRO A 143 2.61 -2.14 -0.81
N ILE A 144 3.09 -1.42 -1.81
CA ILE A 144 4.39 -1.69 -2.45
C ILE A 144 5.58 -1.69 -1.48
N PRO A 145 5.71 -0.75 -0.53
CA PRO A 145 6.87 -0.73 0.37
C PRO A 145 7.03 -1.97 1.26
N VAL A 146 5.97 -2.73 1.47
CA VAL A 146 5.96 -3.92 2.34
C VAL A 146 5.84 -5.22 1.55
N GLU A 147 5.59 -5.16 0.25
CA GLU A 147 5.41 -6.34 -0.61
C GLU A 147 6.61 -7.30 -0.58
N PRO A 148 7.88 -6.84 -0.58
CA PRO A 148 9.04 -7.73 -0.63
C PRO A 148 9.13 -8.77 0.49
N TYR A 149 8.48 -8.53 1.63
CA TYR A 149 8.47 -9.46 2.76
C TYR A 149 7.09 -9.98 3.15
N THR A 150 6.03 -9.48 2.49
CA THR A 150 4.65 -9.93 2.74
C THR A 150 4.09 -10.82 1.65
N ASN A 151 4.42 -10.55 0.40
CA ASN A 151 3.78 -11.15 -0.80
C ASN A 151 2.25 -11.01 -0.77
N SER A 152 1.72 -9.97 -0.12
CA SER A 152 0.27 -9.77 0.03
C SER A 152 -0.38 -9.34 -1.28
N LEU A 153 0.30 -8.47 -2.05
CA LEU A 153 -0.17 -8.09 -3.40
C LEU A 153 -0.11 -9.28 -4.36
N LYS A 154 1.00 -10.04 -4.34
CA LYS A 154 1.13 -11.25 -5.16
C LYS A 154 -0.08 -12.17 -4.95
N ARG A 155 -0.42 -12.50 -3.70
CA ARG A 155 -1.56 -13.37 -3.37
C ARG A 155 -2.90 -12.78 -3.86
N ALA A 156 -3.08 -11.46 -3.70
CA ALA A 156 -4.27 -10.79 -4.20
C ALA A 156 -4.34 -10.83 -5.74
N ILE A 157 -3.24 -10.51 -6.44
CA ILE A 157 -3.17 -10.53 -7.90
C ILE A 157 -3.52 -11.93 -8.45
N GLU A 158 -2.90 -12.99 -7.90
CA GLU A 158 -3.15 -14.38 -8.28
C GLU A 158 -4.61 -14.79 -8.02
N PHE A 159 -5.20 -14.38 -6.91
CA PHE A 159 -6.61 -14.63 -6.61
C PHE A 159 -7.54 -13.96 -7.62
N PHE A 160 -7.34 -12.67 -7.90
CA PHE A 160 -8.19 -11.94 -8.84
C PHE A 160 -7.96 -12.35 -10.30
N ALA A 161 -6.76 -12.79 -10.66
CA ALA A 161 -6.46 -13.33 -11.98
C ALA A 161 -7.37 -14.51 -12.37
N ASN A 162 -7.74 -15.32 -11.39
CA ASN A 162 -8.58 -16.49 -11.56
C ASN A 162 -10.09 -16.22 -11.39
N ASN A 163 -10.51 -14.95 -11.33
CA ASN A 163 -11.91 -14.59 -11.08
C ASN A 163 -12.48 -13.67 -12.18
N ASP A 164 -13.43 -14.18 -12.97
CA ASP A 164 -13.99 -13.43 -14.12
C ASP A 164 -14.89 -12.27 -13.68
N PHE A 165 -15.51 -12.35 -12.53
CA PHE A 165 -16.44 -11.35 -11.99
C PHE A 165 -15.79 -10.37 -11.04
N ALA A 166 -14.46 -10.31 -11.00
CA ALA A 166 -13.76 -9.38 -10.14
C ALA A 166 -12.66 -8.60 -10.87
N ARG A 167 -12.34 -7.43 -10.32
CA ARG A 167 -11.15 -6.65 -10.68
C ARG A 167 -10.50 -6.14 -9.40
N PHE A 168 -9.18 -6.11 -9.44
CA PHE A 168 -8.35 -5.59 -8.37
C PHE A 168 -7.61 -4.36 -8.84
N ARG A 169 -7.34 -3.43 -7.95
CA ARG A 169 -6.48 -2.30 -8.22
C ARG A 169 -5.84 -1.78 -6.97
N PHE A 170 -4.72 -1.11 -7.12
CA PHE A 170 -4.05 -0.40 -6.04
C PHE A 170 -3.31 0.82 -6.57
N VAL A 171 -3.03 1.76 -5.67
CA VAL A 171 -2.33 3.00 -5.95
C VAL A 171 -1.01 3.01 -5.20
N THR A 172 0.06 3.50 -5.83
CA THR A 172 1.37 3.60 -5.18
C THR A 172 2.13 4.87 -5.54
N LYS A 173 3.02 5.28 -4.64
CA LYS A 173 4.09 6.27 -4.84
C LYS A 173 5.49 5.63 -4.78
N TYR A 174 5.55 4.29 -4.79
CA TYR A 174 6.79 3.53 -4.66
C TYR A 174 7.05 2.66 -5.89
N THR A 175 8.25 2.11 -5.98
CA THR A 175 8.80 1.58 -7.23
C THR A 175 9.36 0.17 -7.13
N ASP A 176 9.25 -0.47 -5.98
CA ASP A 176 9.67 -1.86 -5.75
C ASP A 176 8.65 -2.86 -6.36
N VAL A 177 8.43 -2.76 -7.68
CA VAL A 177 7.41 -3.53 -8.41
C VAL A 177 7.93 -4.82 -9.04
N ASP A 178 9.24 -5.08 -8.97
CA ASP A 178 9.89 -6.15 -9.73
C ASP A 178 9.33 -7.56 -9.39
N SER A 179 8.89 -7.78 -8.15
CA SER A 179 8.23 -9.03 -7.75
C SER A 179 6.86 -9.28 -8.38
N LEU A 180 6.26 -8.26 -8.99
CA LEU A 180 4.95 -8.34 -9.62
C LEU A 180 5.03 -8.60 -11.13
N LEU A 181 6.18 -8.31 -11.78
CA LEU A 181 6.31 -8.28 -13.24
C LEU A 181 6.10 -9.64 -13.91
N GLY A 182 6.39 -10.74 -13.20
CA GLY A 182 6.25 -12.10 -13.71
C GLY A 182 4.96 -12.82 -13.32
N LEU A 183 4.01 -12.11 -12.68
CA LEU A 183 2.76 -12.71 -12.23
C LEU A 183 1.76 -12.80 -13.38
N ASP A 184 1.03 -13.91 -13.44
CA ASP A 184 -0.14 -14.04 -14.30
C ASP A 184 -1.31 -13.27 -13.66
N HIS A 185 -1.59 -12.09 -14.16
CA HIS A 185 -2.67 -11.22 -13.67
C HIS A 185 -3.92 -11.22 -14.57
N ASN A 186 -3.85 -11.86 -15.74
CA ASN A 186 -4.96 -11.97 -16.72
C ASN A 186 -5.65 -10.63 -17.05
N GLY A 187 -4.90 -9.50 -16.97
CA GLY A 187 -5.46 -8.15 -17.18
C GLY A 187 -6.48 -7.71 -16.13
N LYS A 188 -6.63 -8.45 -15.01
CA LYS A 188 -7.66 -8.17 -13.99
C LYS A 188 -7.17 -7.30 -12.83
N THR A 189 -5.86 -6.99 -12.80
CA THR A 189 -5.26 -6.09 -11.83
C THR A 189 -4.78 -4.82 -12.50
N GLU A 190 -5.26 -3.66 -12.04
CA GLU A 190 -4.83 -2.33 -12.48
C GLU A 190 -3.84 -1.75 -11.46
N VAL A 191 -2.66 -1.36 -11.94
CA VAL A 191 -1.66 -0.64 -11.13
C VAL A 191 -1.76 0.84 -11.43
N ARG A 192 -1.94 1.66 -10.40
CA ARG A 192 -2.03 3.12 -10.56
C ARG A 192 -0.89 3.80 -9.81
N PHE A 193 -0.12 4.61 -10.52
CA PHE A 193 0.89 5.44 -9.90
C PHE A 193 0.31 6.82 -9.58
N THR A 194 0.46 7.26 -8.34
CA THR A 194 0.28 8.68 -8.04
C THR A 194 1.53 9.41 -8.49
N ILE A 195 1.36 10.42 -9.33
CA ILE A 195 2.42 11.27 -9.83
C ILE A 195 2.09 12.73 -9.56
N ASN A 196 3.10 13.56 -9.53
CA ASN A 196 2.97 15.01 -9.43
C ASN A 196 4.22 15.66 -9.99
N THR A 197 4.25 16.99 -10.12
CA THR A 197 5.44 17.70 -10.55
C THR A 197 6.60 17.50 -9.56
N ASP A 198 7.85 17.63 -10.02
CA ASP A 198 9.02 17.53 -9.13
C ASP A 198 8.96 18.56 -8.01
N PHE A 199 8.43 19.75 -8.27
CA PHE A 199 8.19 20.76 -7.24
C PHE A 199 7.31 20.21 -6.10
N VAL A 200 6.18 19.60 -6.43
CA VAL A 200 5.25 19.05 -5.44
C VAL A 200 5.87 17.87 -4.69
N ILE A 201 6.52 16.96 -5.41
CA ILE A 201 7.13 15.77 -4.81
C ILE A 201 8.22 16.19 -3.81
N ASN A 202 9.12 17.08 -4.21
CA ASN A 202 10.25 17.50 -3.38
C ASN A 202 9.81 18.30 -2.14
N ASN A 203 8.75 19.11 -2.25
CA ASN A 203 8.30 19.96 -1.15
C ASN A 203 7.29 19.29 -0.22
N TYR A 204 6.42 18.42 -0.74
CA TYR A 204 5.25 17.91 0.02
C TYR A 204 5.17 16.40 0.17
N GLU A 205 5.90 15.61 -0.66
CA GLU A 205 5.82 14.15 -0.64
C GLU A 205 7.08 13.50 -0.07
N ARG A 206 7.29 13.63 1.22
CA ARG A 206 8.47 13.08 1.89
C ARG A 206 8.39 11.56 2.03
N ARG A 207 9.53 10.87 1.94
CA ARG A 207 9.67 9.41 2.03
C ARG A 207 8.90 8.68 0.93
N THR A 208 8.84 9.23 -0.25
CA THR A 208 8.27 8.59 -1.45
C THR A 208 9.32 8.61 -2.57
N ALA A 209 9.09 7.88 -3.63
CA ALA A 209 9.98 7.88 -4.80
C ALA A 209 9.87 9.20 -5.59
N SER A 210 10.92 9.55 -6.29
CA SER A 210 10.95 10.70 -7.23
C SER A 210 10.03 10.48 -8.43
N LEU A 211 9.69 11.54 -9.17
CA LEU A 211 8.90 11.44 -10.40
C LEU A 211 9.54 10.49 -11.41
N CYS A 212 10.84 10.67 -11.65
CA CYS A 212 11.60 9.85 -12.61
C CYS A 212 11.55 8.35 -12.25
N GLU A 213 11.70 8.00 -10.98
CA GLU A 213 11.61 6.61 -10.52
C GLU A 213 10.21 6.04 -10.70
N ARG A 214 9.16 6.82 -10.38
CA ARG A 214 7.76 6.38 -10.58
C ARG A 214 7.45 6.14 -12.06
N ILE A 215 7.91 7.00 -12.96
CA ILE A 215 7.75 6.82 -14.40
C ILE A 215 8.49 5.55 -14.85
N LYS A 216 9.75 5.34 -14.41
CA LYS A 216 10.48 4.11 -14.75
C LYS A 216 9.77 2.85 -14.28
N ALA A 217 9.21 2.86 -13.08
CA ALA A 217 8.45 1.73 -12.55
C ALA A 217 7.14 1.52 -13.33
N SER A 218 6.45 2.59 -13.72
CA SER A 218 5.23 2.49 -14.53
C SER A 218 5.50 1.89 -15.91
N VAL A 219 6.64 2.23 -16.55
CA VAL A 219 7.07 1.60 -17.81
C VAL A 219 7.31 0.09 -17.62
N LYS A 220 7.90 -0.35 -16.50
CA LYS A 220 8.05 -1.79 -16.21
C LYS A 220 6.69 -2.47 -16.12
N ILE A 221 5.75 -1.87 -15.40
CA ILE A 221 4.37 -2.39 -15.25
C ILE A 221 3.65 -2.46 -16.60
N ALA A 222 3.77 -1.41 -17.44
CA ALA A 222 3.20 -1.40 -18.78
C ALA A 222 3.78 -2.53 -19.65
N LYS A 223 5.11 -2.73 -19.64
CA LYS A 223 5.78 -3.82 -20.36
C LYS A 223 5.39 -5.21 -19.86
N ALA A 224 4.97 -5.34 -18.61
CA ALA A 224 4.42 -6.57 -18.06
C ALA A 224 2.92 -6.72 -18.36
N ASN A 225 2.34 -5.88 -19.23
CA ASN A 225 0.94 -5.89 -19.71
C ASN A 225 -0.12 -5.67 -18.61
N TYR A 226 0.23 -5.10 -17.46
CA TYR A 226 -0.78 -4.69 -16.51
C TYR A 226 -1.61 -3.51 -17.04
N PRO A 227 -2.93 -3.48 -16.84
CA PRO A 227 -3.68 -2.24 -16.87
C PRO A 227 -3.01 -1.18 -15.99
N LEU A 228 -2.70 -0.03 -16.58
CA LEU A 228 -1.93 1.03 -15.94
C LEU A 228 -2.76 2.31 -15.87
N GLY A 229 -2.70 2.99 -14.74
CA GLY A 229 -3.32 4.30 -14.55
C GLY A 229 -2.43 5.28 -13.81
N PHE A 230 -2.75 6.57 -13.94
CA PHE A 230 -2.07 7.64 -13.20
C PHE A 230 -3.08 8.48 -12.42
N ILE A 231 -2.66 8.92 -11.23
CA ILE A 231 -3.44 9.85 -10.40
C ILE A 231 -2.58 11.09 -10.17
N ILE A 232 -3.05 12.23 -10.63
CA ILE A 232 -2.48 13.55 -10.34
C ILE A 232 -3.42 14.23 -9.35
N ALA A 233 -3.15 14.06 -8.06
CA ALA A 233 -4.00 14.58 -6.99
C ALA A 233 -3.22 14.77 -5.69
N PRO A 234 -3.33 15.97 -5.07
CA PRO A 234 -3.95 17.18 -5.58
C PRO A 234 -3.11 17.88 -6.64
N VAL A 235 -3.75 18.72 -7.46
CA VAL A 235 -3.05 19.69 -8.30
C VAL A 235 -2.72 20.91 -7.44
N PHE A 236 -1.46 21.30 -7.43
CA PHE A 236 -0.97 22.48 -6.69
C PHE A 236 -0.83 23.68 -7.63
N ILE A 237 -1.28 24.83 -7.16
CA ILE A 237 -1.15 26.11 -7.87
C ILE A 237 -0.01 26.89 -7.24
N TYR A 238 1.09 27.04 -7.99
CA TYR A 238 2.28 27.80 -7.62
C TYR A 238 2.83 28.52 -8.88
N GLU A 239 3.83 29.35 -8.76
CA GLU A 239 4.41 30.01 -9.90
C GLU A 239 5.01 28.98 -10.89
N GLY A 240 4.60 29.01 -12.16
CA GLY A 240 5.03 28.04 -13.20
C GLY A 240 4.27 26.71 -13.22
N TRP A 241 3.29 26.47 -12.35
CA TRP A 241 2.60 25.18 -12.24
C TRP A 241 2.01 24.64 -13.55
N LYS A 242 1.50 25.52 -14.43
CA LYS A 242 0.92 25.10 -15.71
C LYS A 242 1.96 24.44 -16.61
N GLU A 243 3.14 25.07 -16.73
CA GLU A 243 4.24 24.56 -17.52
C GLU A 243 4.76 23.25 -16.95
N ASP A 244 4.93 23.17 -15.62
CA ASP A 244 5.39 21.95 -14.96
C ASP A 244 4.43 20.76 -15.16
N TYR A 245 3.10 20.98 -15.05
CA TYR A 245 2.15 19.91 -15.34
C TYR A 245 2.07 19.57 -16.83
N GLU A 246 2.23 20.54 -17.73
CA GLU A 246 2.29 20.28 -19.16
C GLU A 246 3.53 19.43 -19.51
N ASN A 247 4.69 19.75 -18.95
CA ASN A 247 5.91 18.99 -19.13
C ASN A 247 5.77 17.57 -18.54
N LEU A 248 5.18 17.43 -17.36
CA LEU A 248 4.85 16.12 -16.78
C LEU A 248 4.01 15.24 -17.72
N LEU A 249 2.98 15.82 -18.35
CA LEU A 249 2.11 15.08 -19.27
C LEU A 249 2.83 14.72 -20.59
N LYS A 250 3.70 15.61 -21.11
CA LYS A 250 4.54 15.34 -22.27
C LYS A 250 5.52 14.19 -21.99
N ASP A 251 6.18 14.23 -20.85
CA ASP A 251 7.11 13.18 -20.40
C ASP A 251 6.43 11.80 -20.28
N LEU A 252 5.22 11.78 -19.76
CA LEU A 252 4.43 10.52 -19.69
C LEU A 252 4.11 9.99 -21.08
N LYS A 253 3.66 10.86 -22.00
CA LYS A 253 3.31 10.48 -23.37
C LYS A 253 4.50 9.95 -24.17
N GLU A 254 5.70 10.46 -23.90
CA GLU A 254 6.91 10.05 -24.60
C GLU A 254 7.47 8.71 -24.10
N LYS A 255 7.22 8.37 -22.82
CA LYS A 255 7.86 7.22 -22.18
C LYS A 255 6.95 5.96 -22.10
N LEU A 256 5.67 6.13 -22.36
CA LEU A 256 4.64 5.07 -22.33
C LEU A 256 4.04 4.82 -23.70
#